data_214e0335d49b1fad64e171a30d6b470f
#
_entry.id   214e0335d49b1fad64e171a30d6b470f
#
_cell.length_a   1.000
_cell.length_b   1.000
_cell.length_c   1.000
_cell.angle_alpha   90.00
_cell.angle_beta   90.00
_cell.angle_gamma   90.00
#
_symmetry.space_group_name_H-M   'P 1'
#
loop_
_entity.id
_entity.type
_entity.pdbx_description
1 polymer ?
#
loop_
_entity_poly.entity_id
_entity_poly.type
_entity_poly.pdbx_seq_one_letter_code
_entity_poly.pdbx_strand_id
1 'polypeptide(L)'
;GFAYTNFSTKNLGIAEDMEVITIPLYAMFFVLAGTKIKIMQITSIGFLVLALVYTAARLIGKVGGASLGATIAGADAKIKKYIGLGLLSQVGVAIALAYTIQRDFAQFPELAVLIFNILLFTTAITEVIGPLATKYAVSKANEIRK
;
A
#
# COMPACT_ATOMS: atom_id res chain seq x y z
N GLY A 1 -17.56 -3.09 5.66
CA GLY A 1 -17.92 -2.03 4.77
C GLY A 1 -19.36 -2.11 4.29
N PHE A 2 -19.60 -2.54 3.04
CA PHE A 2 -20.89 -2.47 2.37
C PHE A 2 -22.05 -3.07 3.18
N ALA A 3 -21.92 -4.29 3.68
CA ALA A 3 -22.95 -4.94 4.48
C ALA A 3 -23.31 -4.15 5.75
N TYR A 4 -22.29 -3.67 6.47
CA TYR A 4 -22.50 -2.86 7.67
C TYR A 4 -23.22 -1.55 7.36
N THR A 5 -22.80 -0.82 6.32
CA THR A 5 -23.39 0.47 5.95
C THR A 5 -24.85 0.34 5.52
N ASN A 6 -25.21 -0.77 4.86
CA ASN A 6 -26.56 -0.93 4.28
C ASN A 6 -27.53 -1.73 5.17
N PHE A 7 -27.04 -2.59 6.06
CA PHE A 7 -27.87 -3.50 6.85
C PHE A 7 -27.83 -3.24 8.36
N SER A 8 -26.90 -2.40 8.85
CA SER A 8 -26.85 -2.03 10.26
C SER A 8 -27.81 -0.87 10.56
N THR A 9 -28.74 -1.12 11.47
CA THR A 9 -29.69 -0.11 11.97
C THR A 9 -29.12 0.72 13.12
N LYS A 10 -27.98 0.35 13.68
CA LYS A 10 -27.32 1.04 14.78
C LYS A 10 -25.94 1.52 14.36
N ASN A 11 -25.64 2.79 14.63
CA ASN A 11 -24.28 3.34 14.49
C ASN A 11 -23.50 2.92 15.74
N LEU A 12 -22.82 1.77 15.71
CA LEU A 12 -22.21 1.12 16.87
C LEU A 12 -20.78 1.59 17.17
N GLY A 13 -20.28 2.64 16.52
CA GLY A 13 -18.89 3.07 16.75
C GLY A 13 -17.83 2.05 16.30
N ILE A 14 -18.24 0.99 15.59
CA ILE A 14 -17.33 -0.12 15.19
C ILE A 14 -16.09 0.40 14.44
N ALA A 15 -16.19 1.50 13.70
CA ALA A 15 -15.06 2.07 13.00
C ALA A 15 -13.99 2.59 13.98
N GLU A 16 -14.41 3.22 15.07
CA GLU A 16 -13.53 3.72 16.12
C GLU A 16 -12.90 2.57 16.91
N ASP A 17 -13.69 1.56 17.27
CA ASP A 17 -13.17 0.36 17.95
C ASP A 17 -12.18 -0.41 17.08
N MET A 18 -12.44 -0.52 15.77
CA MET A 18 -11.53 -1.14 14.82
C MET A 18 -10.22 -0.37 14.69
N GLU A 19 -10.25 0.95 14.73
CA GLU A 19 -9.04 1.78 14.66
C GLU A 19 -8.11 1.53 15.86
N VAL A 20 -8.66 1.44 17.08
CA VAL A 20 -7.90 1.17 18.30
C VAL A 20 -7.17 -0.18 18.23
N ILE A 21 -7.81 -1.21 17.65
CA ILE A 21 -7.21 -2.56 17.51
C ILE A 21 -6.22 -2.59 16.34
N THR A 22 -6.49 -1.88 15.28
CA THR A 22 -5.73 -1.93 14.02
C THR A 22 -4.34 -1.31 14.18
N ILE A 23 -4.19 -0.22 14.94
CA ILE A 23 -2.90 0.45 15.15
C ILE A 23 -1.85 -0.48 15.75
N PRO A 24 -2.07 -1.16 16.90
CA PRO A 24 -1.08 -2.09 17.46
C PRO A 24 -0.83 -3.31 16.56
N LEU A 25 -1.84 -3.79 15.83
CA LEU A 25 -1.65 -4.87 14.86
C LEU A 25 -0.72 -4.45 13.71
N TYR A 26 -0.87 -3.25 13.18
CA TYR A 26 0.05 -2.71 12.18
C TYR A 26 1.46 -2.56 12.74
N ALA A 27 1.61 -2.03 13.95
CA ALA A 27 2.92 -1.90 14.58
C ALA A 27 3.62 -3.26 14.74
N MET A 28 2.93 -4.27 15.28
CA MET A 28 3.45 -5.65 15.38
C MET A 28 3.85 -6.20 13.99
N PHE A 29 3.01 -5.99 13.00
CA PHE A 29 3.24 -6.48 11.67
C PHE A 29 4.50 -5.85 11.03
N PHE A 30 4.68 -4.54 11.15
CA PHE A 30 5.89 -3.87 10.65
C PHE A 30 7.16 -4.29 11.39
N VAL A 31 7.08 -4.49 12.71
CA VAL A 31 8.21 -5.01 13.49
C VAL A 31 8.59 -6.41 12.99
N LEU A 32 7.62 -7.33 12.87
CA LEU A 32 7.87 -8.68 12.39
C LEU A 32 8.41 -8.70 10.95
N ALA A 33 7.87 -7.87 10.06
CA ALA A 33 8.38 -7.73 8.71
C ALA A 33 9.81 -7.19 8.70
N GLY A 34 10.08 -6.18 9.53
CA GLY A 34 11.42 -5.59 9.69
C GLY A 34 12.49 -6.58 10.12
N THR A 35 12.16 -7.52 11.02
CA THR A 35 13.12 -8.56 11.47
C THR A 35 13.55 -9.52 10.37
N LYS A 36 12.78 -9.63 9.30
CA LYS A 36 13.12 -10.49 8.14
C LYS A 36 14.01 -9.82 7.12
N ILE A 37 14.23 -8.53 7.22
CA ILE A 37 15.04 -7.75 6.28
C ILE A 37 16.51 -8.10 6.46
N LYS A 38 17.16 -8.57 5.40
CA LYS A 38 18.62 -8.74 5.35
C LYS A 38 19.28 -7.40 5.00
N ILE A 39 19.70 -6.65 6.01
CA ILE A 39 20.26 -5.29 5.87
C ILE A 39 21.43 -5.25 4.87
N MET A 40 22.31 -6.27 4.88
CA MET A 40 23.44 -6.35 3.95
C MET A 40 23.06 -6.35 2.46
N GLN A 41 21.87 -6.84 2.11
CA GLN A 41 21.40 -6.82 0.72
C GLN A 41 20.84 -5.45 0.32
N ILE A 42 20.26 -4.71 1.25
CA ILE A 42 19.64 -3.41 1.00
C ILE A 42 20.69 -2.34 0.68
N THR A 43 21.92 -2.48 1.19
CA THR A 43 23.00 -1.51 0.98
C THR A 43 23.70 -1.65 -0.37
N SER A 44 23.43 -2.69 -1.15
CA SER A 44 24.02 -2.84 -2.47
C SER A 44 23.38 -1.85 -3.48
N ILE A 45 24.23 -1.20 -4.29
CA ILE A 45 23.77 -0.26 -5.34
C ILE A 45 22.79 -0.96 -6.30
N GLY A 46 23.08 -2.20 -6.67
CA GLY A 46 22.23 -2.97 -7.57
C GLY A 46 20.82 -3.20 -6.99
N PHE A 47 20.73 -3.51 -5.69
CA PHE A 47 19.45 -3.62 -5.00
C PHE A 47 18.67 -2.30 -4.98
N LEU A 48 19.36 -1.19 -4.62
CA LEU A 48 18.72 0.13 -4.54
C LEU A 48 18.16 0.57 -5.89
N VAL A 49 18.93 0.41 -6.97
CA VAL A 49 18.48 0.74 -8.33
C VAL A 49 17.24 -0.09 -8.69
N LEU A 50 17.29 -1.40 -8.48
CA LEU A 50 16.19 -2.31 -8.80
C LEU A 50 14.93 -1.98 -7.97
N ALA A 51 15.08 -1.74 -6.68
CA ALA A 51 14.00 -1.40 -5.78
C ALA A 51 13.37 -0.04 -6.12
N LEU A 52 14.18 0.96 -6.49
CA LEU A 52 13.67 2.27 -6.91
C LEU A 52 12.95 2.21 -8.26
N VAL A 53 13.51 1.50 -9.24
CA VAL A 53 12.85 1.28 -10.54
C VAL A 53 11.52 0.56 -10.36
N TYR A 54 11.49 -0.51 -9.56
CA TYR A 54 10.26 -1.23 -9.25
C TYR A 54 9.24 -0.32 -8.55
N THR A 55 9.67 0.45 -7.54
CA THR A 55 8.81 1.38 -6.81
C THR A 55 8.23 2.43 -7.74
N ALA A 56 9.05 3.06 -8.58
CA ALA A 56 8.61 4.07 -9.54
C ALA A 56 7.60 3.49 -10.54
N ALA A 57 7.91 2.34 -11.14
CA ALA A 57 7.02 1.66 -12.08
C ALA A 57 5.67 1.31 -11.43
N ARG A 58 5.69 0.84 -10.19
CA ARG A 58 4.49 0.53 -9.41
C ARG A 58 3.64 1.77 -9.11
N LEU A 59 4.26 2.87 -8.69
CA LEU A 59 3.55 4.14 -8.42
C LEU A 59 2.93 4.71 -9.68
N ILE A 60 3.69 4.77 -10.77
CA ILE A 60 3.22 5.26 -12.08
C ILE A 60 2.09 4.38 -12.60
N GLY A 61 2.24 3.06 -12.54
CA GLY A 61 1.22 2.11 -12.97
C GLY A 61 -0.08 2.24 -12.18
N LYS A 62 0.00 2.42 -10.86
CA LYS A 62 -1.18 2.61 -10.00
C LYS A 62 -1.90 3.92 -10.29
N VAL A 63 -1.16 5.04 -10.27
CA VAL A 63 -1.76 6.35 -10.50
C VAL A 63 -2.30 6.44 -11.93
N GLY A 64 -1.53 6.03 -12.91
CA GLY A 64 -1.92 6.03 -14.31
C GLY A 64 -3.09 5.09 -14.59
N GLY A 65 -3.03 3.86 -14.09
CA GLY A 65 -4.10 2.87 -14.25
C GLY A 65 -5.42 3.31 -13.62
N ALA A 66 -5.37 3.86 -12.41
CA ALA A 66 -6.56 4.39 -11.74
C ALA A 66 -7.16 5.59 -12.49
N SER A 67 -6.32 6.51 -12.96
CA SER A 67 -6.75 7.68 -13.76
C SER A 67 -7.35 7.26 -15.10
N LEU A 68 -6.75 6.29 -15.76
CA LEU A 68 -7.28 5.72 -17.02
C LEU A 68 -8.63 5.02 -16.78
N GLY A 69 -8.71 4.17 -15.74
CA GLY A 69 -9.97 3.52 -15.38
C GLY A 69 -11.09 4.50 -15.06
N ALA A 70 -10.80 5.55 -14.30
CA ALA A 70 -11.75 6.62 -14.00
C ALA A 70 -12.16 7.41 -15.25
N THR A 71 -11.25 7.54 -16.23
CA THR A 71 -11.56 8.20 -17.51
C THR A 71 -12.50 7.36 -18.36
N ILE A 72 -12.23 6.07 -18.46
CA ILE A 72 -13.08 5.11 -19.19
C ILE A 72 -14.48 5.02 -18.56
N ALA A 73 -14.54 5.05 -17.20
CA ALA A 73 -15.80 5.04 -16.46
C ALA A 73 -16.59 6.37 -16.53
N GLY A 74 -16.08 7.39 -17.21
CA GLY A 74 -16.77 8.69 -17.31
C GLY A 74 -16.82 9.49 -16.01
N ALA A 75 -15.93 9.19 -15.03
CA ALA A 75 -15.91 9.87 -13.75
C ALA A 75 -15.59 11.37 -13.86
N ASP A 76 -15.91 12.14 -12.82
CA ASP A 76 -15.61 13.56 -12.76
C ASP A 76 -14.12 13.88 -12.89
N ALA A 77 -13.76 15.05 -13.42
CA ALA A 77 -12.37 15.47 -13.62
C ALA A 77 -11.54 15.43 -12.33
N LYS A 78 -12.14 15.72 -11.18
CA LYS A 78 -11.49 15.64 -9.87
C LYS A 78 -11.12 14.19 -9.52
N ILE A 79 -12.06 13.27 -9.71
CA ILE A 79 -11.84 11.83 -9.46
C ILE A 79 -10.73 11.31 -10.37
N LYS A 80 -10.81 11.59 -11.68
CA LYS A 80 -9.77 11.19 -12.65
C LYS A 80 -8.37 11.62 -12.23
N LYS A 81 -8.25 12.83 -11.67
CA LYS A 81 -6.96 13.43 -11.30
C LYS A 81 -6.39 12.90 -9.98
N TYR A 82 -7.24 12.61 -8.99
CA TYR A 82 -6.79 12.40 -7.63
C TYR A 82 -6.97 10.98 -7.10
N ILE A 83 -7.82 10.15 -7.73
CA ILE A 83 -8.13 8.79 -7.24
C ILE A 83 -6.87 7.91 -7.11
N GLY A 84 -5.94 8.03 -8.06
CA GLY A 84 -4.70 7.24 -8.04
C GLY A 84 -3.81 7.51 -6.83
N LEU A 85 -3.83 8.73 -6.31
CA LEU A 85 -3.07 9.12 -5.12
C LEU A 85 -3.62 8.46 -3.86
N GLY A 86 -4.94 8.27 -3.77
CA GLY A 86 -5.58 7.56 -2.66
C GLY A 86 -5.30 6.04 -2.64
N LEU A 87 -4.80 5.50 -3.74
CA LEU A 87 -4.48 4.06 -3.86
C LEU A 87 -3.00 3.73 -3.60
N LEU A 88 -2.18 4.71 -3.21
CA LEU A 88 -0.74 4.50 -3.05
C LEU A 88 -0.38 3.65 -1.83
N SER A 89 -1.06 3.84 -0.69
CA SER A 89 -0.84 3.04 0.52
C SER A 89 -1.35 1.61 0.33
N GLN A 90 -0.46 0.63 0.51
CA GLN A 90 -0.79 -0.80 0.41
C GLN A 90 0.16 -1.64 1.27
N VAL A 91 -0.31 -2.16 2.39
CA VAL A 91 0.51 -2.91 3.34
C VAL A 91 0.17 -4.40 3.35
N GLY A 92 -0.99 -4.74 3.86
CA GLY A 92 -1.33 -6.11 4.25
C GLY A 92 -1.19 -7.13 3.12
N VAL A 93 -1.84 -6.86 1.98
CA VAL A 93 -1.82 -7.78 0.83
C VAL A 93 -0.42 -7.90 0.23
N ALA A 94 0.32 -6.78 0.13
CA ALA A 94 1.67 -6.81 -0.45
C ALA A 94 2.62 -7.68 0.36
N ILE A 95 2.55 -7.61 1.69
CA ILE A 95 3.42 -8.41 2.56
C ILE A 95 2.93 -9.86 2.65
N ALA A 96 1.62 -10.11 2.66
CA ALA A 96 1.09 -11.48 2.59
C ALA A 96 1.58 -12.19 1.32
N LEU A 97 1.53 -11.52 0.15
CA LEU A 97 2.06 -12.03 -1.10
C LEU A 97 3.58 -12.23 -1.05
N ALA A 98 4.32 -11.33 -0.38
CA ALA A 98 5.76 -11.48 -0.21
C ALA A 98 6.11 -12.75 0.58
N TYR A 99 5.36 -13.09 1.62
CA TYR A 99 5.52 -14.37 2.34
C TYR A 99 5.16 -15.58 1.48
N THR A 100 4.11 -15.47 0.66
CA THR A 100 3.73 -16.52 -0.28
C THR A 100 4.87 -16.79 -1.29
N ILE A 101 5.51 -15.75 -1.80
CA ILE A 101 6.65 -15.87 -2.69
C ILE A 101 7.81 -16.60 -2.02
N GLN A 102 8.14 -16.29 -0.77
CA GLN A 102 9.20 -17.00 -0.04
C GLN A 102 8.92 -18.51 0.08
N ARG A 103 7.67 -18.89 0.25
CA ARG A 103 7.25 -20.29 0.36
C ARG A 103 7.28 -20.98 -1.01
N ASP A 104 6.69 -20.35 -2.01
CA ASP A 104 6.48 -20.99 -3.33
C ASP A 104 7.77 -21.01 -4.16
N PHE A 105 8.71 -20.08 -3.90
CA PHE A 105 10.04 -20.04 -4.52
C PHE A 105 11.15 -20.61 -3.61
N ALA A 106 10.81 -21.54 -2.71
CA ALA A 106 11.77 -22.15 -1.80
C ALA A 106 12.96 -22.83 -2.52
N GLN A 107 12.75 -23.30 -3.76
CA GLN A 107 13.80 -23.87 -4.61
C GLN A 107 14.78 -22.80 -5.17
N PHE A 108 14.44 -21.53 -5.11
CA PHE A 108 15.28 -20.40 -5.52
C PHE A 108 15.41 -19.38 -4.37
N PRO A 109 16.10 -19.75 -3.27
CA PRO A 109 16.07 -18.96 -2.03
C PRO A 109 16.62 -17.55 -2.16
N GLU A 110 17.64 -17.35 -3.01
CA GLU A 110 18.23 -16.03 -3.25
C GLU A 110 17.24 -15.09 -3.96
N LEU A 111 16.54 -15.60 -4.97
CA LEU A 111 15.52 -14.86 -5.70
C LEU A 111 14.33 -14.52 -4.81
N ALA A 112 13.87 -15.49 -4.02
CA ALA A 112 12.77 -15.29 -3.07
C ALA A 112 13.08 -14.18 -2.05
N VAL A 113 14.30 -14.20 -1.49
CA VAL A 113 14.76 -13.17 -0.55
C VAL A 113 14.89 -11.80 -1.23
N LEU A 114 15.41 -11.75 -2.45
CA LEU A 114 15.54 -10.51 -3.22
C LEU A 114 14.16 -9.88 -3.47
N ILE A 115 13.22 -10.64 -3.98
CA ILE A 115 11.84 -10.16 -4.25
C ILE A 115 11.17 -9.72 -2.94
N PHE A 116 11.30 -10.50 -1.88
CA PHE A 116 10.76 -10.16 -0.57
C PHE A 116 11.30 -8.82 -0.05
N ASN A 117 12.61 -8.60 -0.11
CA ASN A 117 13.24 -7.36 0.33
C ASN A 117 12.80 -6.16 -0.52
N ILE A 118 12.66 -6.32 -1.86
CA ILE A 118 12.15 -5.26 -2.75
C ILE A 118 10.72 -4.89 -2.38
N LEU A 119 9.86 -5.88 -2.15
CA LEU A 119 8.47 -5.65 -1.76
C LEU A 119 8.36 -4.94 -0.41
N LEU A 120 9.15 -5.35 0.59
CA LEU A 120 9.19 -4.69 1.89
C LEU A 120 9.68 -3.24 1.79
N PHE A 121 10.78 -3.02 1.08
CA PHE A 121 11.34 -1.68 0.86
C PHE A 121 10.32 -0.76 0.18
N THR A 122 9.68 -1.23 -0.89
CA THR A 122 8.64 -0.48 -1.60
C THR A 122 7.45 -0.18 -0.68
N THR A 123 7.02 -1.16 0.10
CA THR A 123 5.91 -0.99 1.04
C THR A 123 6.25 0.05 2.10
N ALA A 124 7.45 0.02 2.68
CA ALA A 124 7.89 1.02 3.65
C ALA A 124 7.84 2.44 3.05
N ILE A 125 8.32 2.63 1.82
CA ILE A 125 8.25 3.93 1.12
C ILE A 125 6.80 4.35 0.90
N THR A 126 5.96 3.45 0.40
CA THR A 126 4.56 3.78 0.06
C THR A 126 3.71 4.05 1.30
N GLU A 127 4.04 3.49 2.46
CA GLU A 127 3.36 3.78 3.73
C GLU A 127 3.71 5.15 4.29
N VAL A 128 4.88 5.68 4.00
CA VAL A 128 5.23 7.06 4.36
C VAL A 128 4.58 8.06 3.39
N ILE A 129 4.66 7.79 2.08
CA ILE A 129 4.19 8.70 1.04
C ILE A 129 2.67 8.62 0.87
N GLY A 130 2.07 7.43 1.00
CA GLY A 130 0.66 7.17 0.73
C GLY A 130 -0.31 8.04 1.52
N PRO A 131 -0.24 8.09 2.86
CA PRO A 131 -1.11 8.95 3.67
C PRO A 131 -0.99 10.43 3.32
N LEU A 132 0.23 10.92 3.03
CA LEU A 132 0.47 12.30 2.62
C LEU A 132 -0.17 12.59 1.26
N ALA A 133 -0.01 11.68 0.30
CA ALA A 133 -0.61 11.78 -1.02
C ALA A 133 -2.15 11.72 -0.95
N THR A 134 -2.71 10.85 -0.12
CA THR A 134 -4.16 10.74 0.11
C THR A 134 -4.70 12.02 0.74
N LYS A 135 -4.04 12.55 1.79
CA LYS A 135 -4.43 13.81 2.41
C LYS A 135 -4.42 14.97 1.40
N TYR A 136 -3.39 15.05 0.57
CA TYR A 136 -3.30 16.03 -0.51
C TYR A 136 -4.45 15.86 -1.52
N ALA A 137 -4.72 14.63 -1.96
CA ALA A 137 -5.78 14.34 -2.92
C ALA A 137 -7.16 14.77 -2.41
N VAL A 138 -7.52 14.37 -1.18
CA VAL A 138 -8.80 14.70 -0.54
C VAL A 138 -8.93 16.22 -0.33
N SER A 139 -7.84 16.87 0.11
CA SER A 139 -7.82 18.34 0.29
C SER A 139 -8.09 19.08 -1.04
N LYS A 140 -7.44 18.65 -2.12
CA LYS A 140 -7.60 19.28 -3.45
C LYS A 140 -8.91 18.93 -4.13
N ALA A 141 -9.50 17.79 -3.80
CA ALA A 141 -10.85 17.43 -4.25
C ALA A 141 -11.96 18.23 -3.53
N ASN A 142 -11.64 18.99 -2.47
CA ASN A 142 -12.60 19.68 -1.57
C ASN A 142 -13.58 18.73 -0.87
N GLU A 143 -13.13 17.51 -0.55
CA GLU A 143 -13.94 16.51 0.14
C GLU A 143 -13.58 16.36 1.63
N ILE A 144 -12.83 17.31 2.18
CA ILE A 144 -12.61 17.38 3.62
C ILE A 144 -13.93 17.86 4.25
N ARG A 145 -14.63 16.98 4.96
CA ARG A 145 -15.71 17.38 5.87
C ARG A 145 -15.10 18.32 6.91
N LYS A 146 -15.61 19.56 6.95
CA LYS A 146 -15.37 20.48 8.07
C LYS A 146 -16.09 19.98 9.31
#